data_af64e3bbcb3011c8c9a553d5c0ad5cb3
#
_entry.id   af64e3bbcb3011c8c9a553d5c0ad5cb3
#
_cell.length_a   1.000
_cell.length_b   1.000
_cell.length_c   1.000
_cell.angle_alpha   90.00
_cell.angle_beta   90.00
_cell.angle_gamma   90.00
#
_symmetry.space_group_name_H-M   'P 1'
#
loop_
_entity.id
_entity.type
_entity.pdbx_description
1 polymer ?
#
loop_
_entity_poly.entity_id
_entity_poly.type
_entity_poly.pdbx_seq_one_letter_code
_entity_poly.pdbx_strand_id
1 'polypeptide(L)'
;GATGYQWSFGDGGTSILPNPSHSYTLPGSYTVRLITTNSTGCTDTITKNNLITIGNINAAFISADNVCITSPLSFTNTSVPTPVAAAWDFGDGTTSTSINPVKVYTTTGVYQVQLIADFGGCFDTAYKTITVFDKPLADFTAPNTTSCKAPLTVNFNNLTTGVTGYNWDFGDGNTSTVRNPVHTYNTPGNFRVTLFVTNANGCTDTLKKNGFS
;
A
#
# COMPACT_ATOMS: atom_id res chain seq x y z
N GLY A 1 -35.88 6.85 50.02
CA GLY A 1 -35.28 6.86 48.72
C GLY A 1 -34.84 8.26 48.31
N ALA A 2 -34.00 8.39 47.28
CA ALA A 2 -33.61 9.68 46.73
C ALA A 2 -34.80 10.32 46.00
N THR A 3 -34.97 11.63 46.20
CA THR A 3 -35.99 12.46 45.54
C THR A 3 -35.38 13.45 44.54
N GLY A 4 -34.05 13.69 44.61
CA GLY A 4 -33.30 14.54 43.70
C GLY A 4 -32.03 13.89 43.24
N TYR A 5 -31.60 14.19 42.01
CA TYR A 5 -30.40 13.69 41.35
C TYR A 5 -29.67 14.86 40.71
N GLN A 6 -28.34 14.86 40.79
CA GLN A 6 -27.48 15.78 40.08
C GLN A 6 -26.25 15.02 39.56
N TRP A 7 -26.19 14.88 38.26
CA TRP A 7 -25.09 14.23 37.55
C TRP A 7 -24.11 15.27 36.99
N SER A 8 -22.86 14.92 37.05
CA SER A 8 -21.78 15.58 36.28
C SER A 8 -21.00 14.49 35.57
N PHE A 9 -20.83 14.64 34.25
CA PHE A 9 -20.24 13.61 33.41
C PHE A 9 -18.74 13.80 33.17
N GLY A 10 -18.15 14.90 33.68
CA GLY A 10 -16.71 15.16 33.59
C GLY A 10 -16.27 15.90 32.33
N ASP A 11 -17.13 16.11 31.37
CA ASP A 11 -16.93 16.89 30.14
C ASP A 11 -17.64 18.25 30.13
N GLY A 12 -18.18 18.64 31.29
CA GLY A 12 -19.04 19.83 31.46
C GLY A 12 -20.54 19.53 31.35
N GLY A 13 -20.92 18.35 30.85
CA GLY A 13 -22.31 17.91 30.79
C GLY A 13 -22.89 17.59 32.19
N THR A 14 -24.16 17.89 32.39
CA THR A 14 -24.88 17.61 33.63
C THR A 14 -26.28 17.08 33.33
N SER A 15 -26.91 16.42 34.33
CA SER A 15 -28.31 15.99 34.26
C SER A 15 -28.94 15.94 35.67
N ILE A 16 -30.27 16.09 35.72
CA ILE A 16 -31.07 15.93 36.94
C ILE A 16 -31.99 14.71 36.87
N LEU A 17 -31.96 13.96 35.78
CA LEU A 17 -32.80 12.77 35.60
C LEU A 17 -32.32 11.62 36.52
N PRO A 18 -33.20 10.75 36.98
CA PRO A 18 -32.78 9.59 37.77
C PRO A 18 -31.94 8.59 37.00
N ASN A 19 -32.17 8.45 35.67
CA ASN A 19 -31.44 7.56 34.76
C ASN A 19 -31.15 8.32 33.47
N PRO A 20 -30.08 9.16 33.42
CA PRO A 20 -29.74 9.95 32.24
C PRO A 20 -28.98 9.10 31.20
N SER A 21 -29.11 9.49 29.94
CA SER A 21 -28.18 9.16 28.88
C SER A 21 -27.26 10.34 28.60
N HIS A 22 -25.97 10.08 28.29
CA HIS A 22 -25.00 11.11 27.95
C HIS A 22 -24.08 10.62 26.84
N SER A 23 -23.70 11.52 25.91
CA SER A 23 -22.78 11.22 24.78
C SER A 23 -21.54 12.08 24.93
N TYR A 24 -20.38 11.43 24.87
CA TYR A 24 -19.07 12.08 24.85
C TYR A 24 -18.62 12.28 23.42
N THR A 25 -18.17 13.48 23.06
CA THR A 25 -17.79 13.84 21.69
C THR A 25 -16.28 13.98 21.48
N LEU A 26 -15.49 14.02 22.57
CA LEU A 26 -14.05 14.16 22.52
C LEU A 26 -13.34 12.98 23.17
N PRO A 27 -12.14 12.60 22.70
CA PRO A 27 -11.29 11.66 23.41
C PRO A 27 -10.92 12.19 24.79
N GLY A 28 -10.85 11.30 25.77
CA GLY A 28 -10.50 11.66 27.14
C GLY A 28 -10.89 10.60 28.14
N SER A 29 -10.51 10.84 29.40
CA SER A 29 -10.91 10.01 30.53
C SER A 29 -11.79 10.85 31.44
N TYR A 30 -13.04 10.41 31.62
CA TYR A 30 -14.08 11.19 32.27
C TYR A 30 -14.46 10.60 33.63
N THR A 31 -14.46 11.49 34.64
CA THR A 31 -14.93 11.17 36.00
C THR A 31 -16.39 11.51 36.09
N VAL A 32 -17.22 10.52 36.42
CA VAL A 32 -18.66 10.70 36.59
C VAL A 32 -18.99 10.84 38.09
N ARG A 33 -19.77 11.86 38.40
CA ARG A 33 -20.22 12.14 39.77
C ARG A 33 -21.73 12.22 39.81
N LEU A 34 -22.32 11.60 40.83
CA LEU A 34 -23.74 11.68 41.17
C LEU A 34 -23.88 12.21 42.58
N ILE A 35 -24.71 13.22 42.74
CA ILE A 35 -25.23 13.68 44.04
C ILE A 35 -26.71 13.30 44.10
N THR A 36 -27.09 12.62 45.16
CA THR A 36 -28.48 12.31 45.44
C THR A 36 -28.96 13.11 46.61
N THR A 37 -30.25 13.50 46.62
CA THR A 37 -30.89 14.22 47.72
C THR A 37 -32.12 13.46 48.15
N ASN A 38 -32.36 13.29 49.47
CA ASN A 38 -33.55 12.66 50.00
C ASN A 38 -34.67 13.69 50.30
N SER A 39 -35.83 13.23 50.76
CA SER A 39 -36.97 14.08 51.06
C SER A 39 -36.76 15.05 52.24
N THR A 40 -35.74 14.83 53.08
CA THR A 40 -35.38 15.71 54.21
C THR A 40 -34.23 16.69 53.81
N GLY A 41 -33.77 16.70 52.56
CA GLY A 41 -32.72 17.59 52.06
C GLY A 41 -31.30 17.09 52.32
N CYS A 42 -31.10 15.92 52.91
CA CYS A 42 -29.75 15.34 53.06
C CYS A 42 -29.23 14.81 51.74
N THR A 43 -27.94 15.06 51.46
CA THR A 43 -27.28 14.66 50.23
C THR A 43 -26.23 13.57 50.47
N ASP A 44 -26.04 12.71 49.48
CA ASP A 44 -24.93 11.78 49.39
C ASP A 44 -24.28 11.87 48.00
N THR A 45 -22.99 11.59 47.92
CA THR A 45 -22.19 11.77 46.70
C THR A 45 -21.38 10.52 46.39
N ILE A 46 -21.51 10.02 45.16
CA ILE A 46 -20.63 9.01 44.61
C ILE A 46 -19.84 9.59 43.44
N THR A 47 -18.54 9.34 43.45
CA THR A 47 -17.62 9.72 42.34
C THR A 47 -16.94 8.48 41.81
N LYS A 48 -17.03 8.28 40.51
CA LYS A 48 -16.32 7.21 39.76
C LYS A 48 -15.26 7.85 38.90
N ASN A 49 -14.01 7.79 39.36
CA ASN A 49 -12.86 8.34 38.60
C ASN A 49 -12.62 7.50 37.37
N ASN A 50 -12.36 8.18 36.22
CA ASN A 50 -12.05 7.56 34.96
C ASN A 50 -13.04 6.45 34.53
N LEU A 51 -14.34 6.63 34.88
CA LEU A 51 -15.40 5.65 34.61
C LEU A 51 -15.56 5.41 33.10
N ILE A 52 -15.44 6.47 32.34
CA ILE A 52 -15.54 6.44 30.86
C ILE A 52 -14.20 6.87 30.26
N THR A 53 -13.67 6.08 29.35
CA THR A 53 -12.46 6.42 28.59
C THR A 53 -12.79 6.34 27.10
N ILE A 54 -12.63 7.47 26.41
CA ILE A 54 -12.77 7.58 24.95
C ILE A 54 -11.35 7.69 24.37
N GLY A 55 -10.94 6.66 23.64
CA GLY A 55 -9.66 6.65 22.93
C GLY A 55 -9.72 7.49 21.65
N ASN A 56 -8.57 8.01 21.23
CA ASN A 56 -8.39 8.52 19.88
C ASN A 56 -7.77 7.40 19.03
N ILE A 57 -8.54 6.87 18.09
CA ILE A 57 -8.07 5.86 17.14
C ILE A 57 -7.97 6.49 15.76
N ASN A 58 -6.95 6.09 14.99
CA ASN A 58 -6.76 6.54 13.62
C ASN A 58 -6.18 5.40 12.79
N ALA A 59 -6.95 4.90 11.84
CA ALA A 59 -6.45 3.95 10.85
C ALA A 59 -5.63 4.70 9.81
N ALA A 60 -4.45 4.18 9.51
CA ALA A 60 -3.56 4.74 8.50
C ALA A 60 -2.63 3.65 7.96
N PHE A 61 -2.21 3.80 6.71
CA PHE A 61 -1.19 2.94 6.12
C PHE A 61 -0.42 3.66 5.01
N ILE A 62 0.77 3.14 4.71
CA ILE A 62 1.61 3.61 3.61
C ILE A 62 1.88 2.47 2.62
N SER A 63 1.99 2.85 1.35
CA SER A 63 2.40 2.02 0.23
C SER A 63 2.85 2.94 -0.91
N ALA A 64 3.48 2.42 -1.98
CA ALA A 64 3.60 3.17 -3.21
C ALA A 64 2.22 3.42 -3.85
N ASP A 65 2.08 4.53 -4.57
CA ASP A 65 0.81 4.90 -5.26
C ASP A 65 0.64 4.12 -6.57
N ASN A 66 1.76 3.64 -7.11
CA ASN A 66 1.84 2.97 -8.40
C ASN A 66 2.65 1.68 -8.29
N VAL A 67 2.26 0.68 -9.07
CA VAL A 67 2.98 -0.58 -9.19
C VAL A 67 2.82 -1.14 -10.61
N CYS A 68 3.82 -1.87 -11.09
CA CYS A 68 3.70 -2.61 -12.33
C CYS A 68 2.99 -3.94 -12.07
N ILE A 69 2.15 -4.37 -13.03
CA ILE A 69 1.49 -5.68 -12.99
C ILE A 69 2.49 -6.79 -12.65
N THR A 70 2.07 -7.77 -11.85
CA THR A 70 2.87 -8.90 -11.36
C THR A 70 4.07 -8.54 -10.47
N SER A 71 4.21 -7.27 -10.07
CA SER A 71 5.23 -6.86 -9.11
C SER A 71 4.66 -6.82 -7.70
N PRO A 72 5.44 -7.18 -6.65
CA PRO A 72 4.97 -7.12 -5.29
C PRO A 72 4.84 -5.66 -4.81
N LEU A 73 3.75 -5.36 -4.12
CA LEU A 73 3.48 -4.09 -3.45
C LEU A 73 3.29 -4.33 -1.95
N SER A 74 4.13 -3.71 -1.13
CA SER A 74 4.05 -3.81 0.32
C SER A 74 3.15 -2.73 0.89
N PHE A 75 2.31 -3.11 1.86
CA PHE A 75 1.51 -2.22 2.67
C PHE A 75 2.00 -2.25 4.10
N THR A 76 2.27 -1.08 4.67
CA THR A 76 2.68 -0.94 6.06
C THR A 76 1.58 -0.23 6.84
N ASN A 77 1.02 -0.89 7.82
CA ASN A 77 0.04 -0.32 8.73
C ASN A 77 0.72 0.68 9.67
N THR A 78 0.23 1.92 9.69
CA THR A 78 0.74 3.02 10.53
C THR A 78 -0.34 3.57 11.46
N SER A 79 -1.39 2.79 11.70
CA SER A 79 -2.50 3.16 12.58
C SER A 79 -2.03 3.43 14.02
N VAL A 80 -2.71 4.36 14.69
CA VAL A 80 -2.41 4.77 16.05
C VAL A 80 -3.69 4.73 16.90
N PRO A 81 -3.64 4.07 18.07
CA PRO A 81 -2.60 3.18 18.61
C PRO A 81 -2.39 1.95 17.70
N THR A 82 -1.41 1.12 18.00
CA THR A 82 -1.23 -0.13 17.25
C THR A 82 -2.50 -1.00 17.34
N PRO A 83 -3.11 -1.38 16.21
CA PRO A 83 -4.33 -2.18 16.23
C PRO A 83 -4.05 -3.63 16.65
N VAL A 84 -5.03 -4.29 17.25
CA VAL A 84 -4.96 -5.71 17.65
C VAL A 84 -5.20 -6.63 16.45
N ALA A 85 -5.92 -6.13 15.43
CA ALA A 85 -6.15 -6.84 14.16
C ALA A 85 -6.32 -5.86 13.00
N ALA A 86 -6.14 -6.36 11.77
CA ALA A 86 -6.33 -5.62 10.54
C ALA A 86 -7.09 -6.48 9.53
N ALA A 87 -7.97 -5.85 8.75
CA ALA A 87 -8.61 -6.45 7.60
C ALA A 87 -8.40 -5.54 6.39
N TRP A 88 -7.90 -6.14 5.30
CA TRP A 88 -7.61 -5.46 4.05
C TRP A 88 -8.53 -5.94 2.95
N ASP A 89 -9.02 -5.00 2.15
CA ASP A 89 -9.59 -5.23 0.83
C ASP A 89 -8.71 -4.49 -0.19
N PHE A 90 -8.20 -5.21 -1.20
CA PHE A 90 -7.30 -4.63 -2.20
C PHE A 90 -8.03 -4.05 -3.42
N GLY A 91 -9.37 -4.10 -3.43
CA GLY A 91 -10.20 -3.56 -4.50
C GLY A 91 -10.26 -4.43 -5.76
N ASP A 92 -9.60 -5.58 -5.79
CA ASP A 92 -9.62 -6.56 -6.88
C ASP A 92 -10.38 -7.85 -6.50
N GLY A 93 -11.14 -7.81 -5.40
CA GLY A 93 -11.87 -8.95 -4.82
C GLY A 93 -11.02 -9.84 -3.91
N THR A 94 -9.75 -9.52 -3.69
CA THR A 94 -8.89 -10.24 -2.75
C THR A 94 -8.73 -9.49 -1.44
N THR A 95 -8.52 -10.22 -0.35
CA THR A 95 -8.42 -9.68 1.01
C THR A 95 -7.21 -10.24 1.76
N SER A 96 -6.87 -9.62 2.91
CA SER A 96 -5.83 -10.12 3.83
C SER A 96 -6.16 -9.73 5.28
N THR A 97 -5.70 -10.54 6.23
CA THR A 97 -5.75 -10.23 7.67
C THR A 97 -4.35 -9.98 8.26
N SER A 98 -3.32 -9.97 7.44
CA SER A 98 -1.95 -9.64 7.89
C SER A 98 -1.89 -8.16 8.31
N ILE A 99 -1.13 -7.86 9.38
CA ILE A 99 -0.93 -6.46 9.81
C ILE A 99 -0.23 -5.65 8.70
N ASN A 100 0.76 -6.25 8.04
CA ASN A 100 1.53 -5.63 6.95
C ASN A 100 1.57 -6.58 5.75
N PRO A 101 0.55 -6.60 4.87
CA PRO A 101 0.50 -7.51 3.75
C PRO A 101 1.39 -7.07 2.58
N VAL A 102 1.72 -8.05 1.73
CA VAL A 102 2.26 -7.82 0.39
C VAL A 102 1.23 -8.29 -0.63
N LYS A 103 0.92 -7.47 -1.62
CA LYS A 103 -0.04 -7.75 -2.69
C LYS A 103 0.64 -7.79 -4.05
N VAL A 104 0.21 -8.71 -4.90
CA VAL A 104 0.54 -8.75 -6.33
C VAL A 104 -0.76 -8.63 -7.12
N TYR A 105 -0.86 -7.60 -7.96
CA TYR A 105 -1.99 -7.42 -8.88
C TYR A 105 -1.70 -8.13 -10.20
N THR A 106 -2.68 -8.84 -10.74
CA THR A 106 -2.58 -9.61 -12.00
C THR A 106 -3.28 -8.94 -13.19
N THR A 107 -3.99 -7.85 -12.96
CA THR A 107 -4.64 -7.03 -13.98
C THR A 107 -4.29 -5.55 -13.77
N THR A 108 -4.19 -4.81 -14.86
CA THR A 108 -4.00 -3.36 -14.82
C THR A 108 -5.28 -2.66 -14.41
N GLY A 109 -5.16 -1.49 -13.80
CA GLY A 109 -6.33 -0.72 -13.36
C GLY A 109 -6.03 0.23 -12.22
N VAL A 110 -7.10 0.84 -11.72
CA VAL A 110 -7.07 1.70 -10.53
C VAL A 110 -7.88 1.00 -9.44
N TYR A 111 -7.24 0.70 -8.33
CA TYR A 111 -7.80 -0.04 -7.22
C TYR A 111 -7.91 0.83 -5.99
N GLN A 112 -9.06 0.84 -5.33
CA GLN A 112 -9.23 1.46 -4.02
C GLN A 112 -8.94 0.41 -2.95
N VAL A 113 -7.83 0.57 -2.27
CA VAL A 113 -7.45 -0.29 -1.13
C VAL A 113 -8.06 0.26 0.14
N GLN A 114 -8.66 -0.63 0.93
CA GLN A 114 -9.24 -0.36 2.23
C GLN A 114 -8.47 -1.11 3.32
N LEU A 115 -8.17 -0.42 4.41
CA LEU A 115 -7.77 -1.01 5.69
C LEU A 115 -8.87 -0.75 6.71
N ILE A 116 -9.35 -1.79 7.38
CA ILE A 116 -10.13 -1.71 8.62
C ILE A 116 -9.20 -2.13 9.75
N ALA A 117 -8.90 -1.22 10.67
CA ALA A 117 -8.08 -1.47 11.84
C ALA A 117 -8.98 -1.69 13.08
N ASP A 118 -8.77 -2.80 13.81
CA ASP A 118 -9.46 -3.12 15.06
C ASP A 118 -8.57 -2.75 16.24
N PHE A 119 -9.10 -1.93 17.13
CA PHE A 119 -8.44 -1.44 18.34
C PHE A 119 -9.02 -2.06 19.62
N GLY A 120 -9.47 -3.31 19.53
CA GLY A 120 -10.08 -4.03 20.66
C GLY A 120 -11.59 -3.78 20.77
N GLY A 121 -12.30 -3.88 19.63
CA GLY A 121 -13.74 -3.67 19.52
C GLY A 121 -14.14 -2.26 19.04
N CYS A 122 -13.18 -1.34 18.90
CA CYS A 122 -13.36 -0.08 18.20
C CYS A 122 -12.67 -0.19 16.82
N PHE A 123 -13.34 0.24 15.76
CA PHE A 123 -12.86 0.11 14.40
C PHE A 123 -12.68 1.48 13.75
N ASP A 124 -11.64 1.63 12.94
CA ASP A 124 -11.48 2.77 12.06
C ASP A 124 -11.00 2.31 10.70
N THR A 125 -11.18 3.14 9.65
CA THR A 125 -10.98 2.73 8.27
C THR A 125 -10.17 3.77 7.50
N ALA A 126 -9.15 3.29 6.78
CA ALA A 126 -8.35 4.10 5.87
C ALA A 126 -8.48 3.60 4.44
N TYR A 127 -8.38 4.51 3.47
CA TYR A 127 -8.43 4.23 2.03
C TYR A 127 -7.23 4.82 1.31
N LYS A 128 -6.79 4.12 0.26
CA LYS A 128 -5.78 4.62 -0.67
C LYS A 128 -6.02 4.08 -2.07
N THR A 129 -5.84 4.92 -3.07
CA THR A 129 -5.91 4.52 -4.48
C THR A 129 -4.53 4.05 -4.96
N ILE A 130 -4.50 2.89 -5.61
CA ILE A 130 -3.32 2.29 -6.22
C ILE A 130 -3.55 2.18 -7.73
N THR A 131 -2.59 2.65 -8.53
CA THR A 131 -2.62 2.49 -9.98
C THR A 131 -1.66 1.38 -10.40
N VAL A 132 -2.19 0.37 -11.09
CA VAL A 132 -1.43 -0.77 -11.62
C VAL A 132 -1.20 -0.58 -13.10
N PHE A 133 0.06 -0.43 -13.49
CA PHE A 133 0.48 -0.22 -14.88
C PHE A 133 0.88 -1.51 -15.55
N ASP A 134 0.71 -1.54 -16.87
CA ASP A 134 1.18 -2.64 -17.70
C ASP A 134 2.71 -2.64 -17.84
N LYS A 135 3.29 -3.81 -18.06
CA LYS A 135 4.70 -3.98 -18.43
C LYS A 135 4.84 -3.97 -19.94
N PRO A 136 5.92 -3.39 -20.48
CA PRO A 136 6.24 -3.59 -21.88
C PRO A 136 6.54 -5.07 -22.14
N LEU A 137 6.37 -5.51 -23.37
CA LEU A 137 6.80 -6.83 -23.84
C LEU A 137 8.05 -6.64 -24.70
N ALA A 138 9.21 -6.96 -24.16
CA ALA A 138 10.49 -6.81 -24.85
C ALA A 138 10.56 -7.77 -26.05
N ASP A 139 10.83 -7.23 -27.23
CA ASP A 139 11.10 -8.03 -28.43
C ASP A 139 12.08 -7.33 -29.35
N PHE A 140 12.90 -8.12 -30.04
CA PHE A 140 13.84 -7.64 -31.07
C PHE A 140 14.16 -8.71 -32.10
N THR A 141 14.63 -8.28 -33.27
CA THR A 141 15.20 -9.14 -34.31
C THR A 141 16.61 -8.70 -34.65
N ALA A 142 17.38 -9.62 -35.15
CA ALA A 142 18.69 -9.36 -35.72
C ALA A 142 18.94 -10.35 -36.89
N PRO A 143 19.08 -9.89 -38.11
CA PRO A 143 19.53 -10.72 -39.23
C PRO A 143 21.03 -10.98 -39.12
N ASN A 144 21.53 -12.05 -39.75
CA ASN A 144 22.95 -12.39 -39.85
C ASN A 144 23.62 -12.57 -38.48
N THR A 145 23.11 -13.54 -37.68
CA THR A 145 23.56 -13.79 -36.32
C THR A 145 24.79 -14.70 -36.24
N THR A 146 25.24 -15.25 -37.34
CA THR A 146 26.37 -16.21 -37.41
C THR A 146 27.34 -15.85 -38.51
N SER A 147 28.64 -16.04 -38.27
CA SER A 147 29.71 -15.92 -39.25
C SER A 147 30.81 -16.95 -38.98
N CYS A 148 31.43 -17.46 -40.03
CA CYS A 148 32.60 -18.34 -39.91
C CYS A 148 33.89 -17.61 -39.53
N LYS A 149 33.89 -16.29 -39.52
CA LYS A 149 35.06 -15.44 -39.22
C LYS A 149 34.65 -14.15 -38.51
N ALA A 150 35.47 -13.72 -37.59
CA ALA A 150 35.40 -12.37 -37.04
C ALA A 150 36.05 -11.38 -38.01
N PRO A 151 35.61 -10.08 -38.03
CA PRO A 151 34.51 -9.53 -37.22
C PRO A 151 33.15 -9.86 -37.81
N LEU A 152 32.13 -9.99 -36.91
CA LEU A 152 30.71 -10.07 -37.26
C LEU A 152 30.00 -8.79 -36.87
N THR A 153 29.42 -8.06 -37.82
CA THR A 153 28.60 -6.88 -37.59
C THR A 153 27.11 -7.25 -37.64
N VAL A 154 26.38 -6.97 -36.57
CA VAL A 154 24.97 -7.28 -36.42
C VAL A 154 24.16 -5.99 -36.26
N ASN A 155 23.08 -5.87 -37.03
CA ASN A 155 22.09 -4.80 -36.88
C ASN A 155 20.94 -5.31 -36.01
N PHE A 156 20.73 -4.71 -34.86
CA PHE A 156 19.62 -5.05 -33.97
C PHE A 156 18.44 -4.15 -34.25
N ASN A 157 17.27 -4.77 -34.44
CA ASN A 157 16.01 -4.05 -34.66
C ASN A 157 15.07 -4.32 -33.46
N ASN A 158 14.83 -3.28 -32.66
CA ASN A 158 13.91 -3.34 -31.54
C ASN A 158 12.47 -3.29 -32.03
N LEU A 159 11.68 -4.30 -31.68
CA LEU A 159 10.27 -4.43 -32.02
C LEU A 159 9.35 -4.02 -30.86
N THR A 160 9.91 -3.72 -29.66
CA THR A 160 9.14 -3.32 -28.49
C THR A 160 8.40 -2.00 -28.73
N THR A 161 7.12 -1.96 -28.42
CA THR A 161 6.28 -0.75 -28.51
C THR A 161 6.02 -0.14 -27.13
N GLY A 162 5.71 1.15 -27.11
CA GLY A 162 5.28 1.86 -25.87
C GLY A 162 6.40 2.06 -24.84
N VAL A 163 7.68 2.00 -25.25
CA VAL A 163 8.83 2.16 -24.35
C VAL A 163 9.58 3.46 -24.62
N THR A 164 10.19 4.00 -23.58
CA THR A 164 10.96 5.25 -23.59
C THR A 164 12.44 5.02 -23.31
N GLY A 165 12.83 3.86 -22.76
CA GLY A 165 14.20 3.51 -22.44
C GLY A 165 14.60 2.16 -23.01
N TYR A 166 15.86 2.06 -23.46
CA TYR A 166 16.49 0.86 -23.98
C TYR A 166 17.87 0.69 -23.36
N ASN A 167 18.22 -0.52 -23.01
CA ASN A 167 19.56 -0.89 -22.62
C ASN A 167 19.89 -2.27 -23.19
N TRP A 168 20.89 -2.31 -24.04
CA TRP A 168 21.40 -3.52 -24.68
C TRP A 168 22.68 -3.97 -23.98
N ASP A 169 22.79 -5.24 -23.72
CA ASP A 169 24.01 -5.93 -23.35
C ASP A 169 24.27 -6.98 -24.43
N PHE A 170 25.38 -6.86 -25.14
CA PHE A 170 25.69 -7.73 -26.27
C PHE A 170 26.38 -9.02 -25.86
N GLY A 171 26.70 -9.19 -24.57
CA GLY A 171 27.28 -10.40 -24.00
C GLY A 171 28.80 -10.52 -24.19
N ASP A 172 29.45 -9.52 -24.77
CA ASP A 172 30.91 -9.40 -24.94
C ASP A 172 31.50 -8.29 -24.04
N GLY A 173 30.71 -7.74 -23.12
CA GLY A 173 31.06 -6.63 -22.25
C GLY A 173 30.68 -5.25 -22.79
N ASN A 174 30.19 -5.16 -24.02
CA ASN A 174 29.72 -3.92 -24.62
C ASN A 174 28.21 -3.74 -24.43
N THR A 175 27.76 -2.48 -24.35
CA THR A 175 26.37 -2.08 -24.13
C THR A 175 25.96 -0.95 -25.07
N SER A 176 24.63 -0.72 -25.21
CA SER A 176 24.09 0.40 -25.97
C SER A 176 22.72 0.85 -25.41
N THR A 177 22.43 2.15 -25.50
CA THR A 177 21.12 2.73 -25.19
C THR A 177 20.37 3.19 -26.45
N VAL A 178 20.91 2.92 -27.62
CA VAL A 178 20.27 3.25 -28.89
C VAL A 178 19.12 2.29 -29.17
N ARG A 179 18.01 2.79 -29.71
CA ARG A 179 16.81 1.98 -29.99
C ARG A 179 17.13 0.78 -30.90
N ASN A 180 17.84 1.03 -31.99
CA ASN A 180 18.24 0.03 -32.98
C ASN A 180 19.75 0.11 -33.15
N PRO A 181 20.55 -0.53 -32.28
CA PRO A 181 22.00 -0.44 -32.34
C PRO A 181 22.62 -1.33 -33.46
N VAL A 182 23.78 -0.94 -33.87
CA VAL A 182 24.69 -1.78 -34.66
C VAL A 182 25.86 -2.16 -33.76
N HIS A 183 26.17 -3.45 -33.66
CA HIS A 183 27.27 -3.94 -32.84
C HIS A 183 28.19 -4.88 -33.65
N THR A 184 29.51 -4.80 -33.43
CA THR A 184 30.51 -5.62 -34.09
C THR A 184 31.26 -6.47 -33.09
N TYR A 185 31.11 -7.79 -33.22
CA TYR A 185 31.88 -8.78 -32.48
C TYR A 185 33.23 -9.00 -33.15
N ASN A 186 34.30 -8.61 -32.47
CA ASN A 186 35.66 -8.67 -33.01
C ASN A 186 36.36 -10.02 -32.74
N THR A 187 35.81 -10.84 -31.87
CA THR A 187 36.34 -12.18 -31.53
C THR A 187 35.28 -13.25 -31.76
N PRO A 188 35.68 -14.45 -32.19
CA PRO A 188 34.75 -15.58 -32.24
C PRO A 188 34.19 -15.88 -30.84
N GLY A 189 32.92 -16.23 -30.77
CA GLY A 189 32.24 -16.56 -29.51
C GLY A 189 30.78 -16.85 -29.74
N ASN A 190 30.11 -17.35 -28.72
CA ASN A 190 28.65 -17.50 -28.70
C ASN A 190 28.09 -16.54 -27.67
N PHE A 191 27.56 -15.43 -28.15
CA PHE A 191 27.13 -14.33 -27.31
C PHE A 191 25.63 -14.41 -27.00
N ARG A 192 25.27 -13.99 -25.79
CA ARG A 192 23.87 -13.81 -25.35
C ARG A 192 23.57 -12.33 -25.35
N VAL A 193 22.66 -11.92 -26.20
CA VAL A 193 22.20 -10.52 -26.23
C VAL A 193 20.99 -10.37 -25.30
N THR A 194 21.04 -9.34 -24.45
CA THR A 194 19.96 -8.98 -23.54
C THR A 194 19.46 -7.60 -23.89
N LEU A 195 18.16 -7.46 -24.10
CA LEU A 195 17.48 -6.18 -24.24
C LEU A 195 16.67 -5.92 -22.97
N PHE A 196 16.96 -4.82 -22.28
CA PHE A 196 16.14 -4.25 -21.21
C PHE A 196 15.35 -3.07 -21.78
N VAL A 197 14.06 -3.03 -21.48
CA VAL A 197 13.18 -1.93 -21.91
C VAL A 197 12.44 -1.35 -20.73
N THR A 198 12.13 -0.04 -20.80
CA THR A 198 11.40 0.68 -19.77
C THR A 198 10.33 1.53 -20.45
N ASN A 199 9.09 1.50 -19.95
CA ASN A 199 8.02 2.37 -20.43
C ASN A 199 7.96 3.70 -19.65
N ALA A 200 7.04 4.60 -20.04
CA ALA A 200 6.88 5.91 -19.39
C ALA A 200 6.47 5.84 -17.92
N ASN A 201 5.87 4.73 -17.48
CA ASN A 201 5.45 4.50 -16.08
C ASN A 201 6.55 3.84 -15.23
N GLY A 202 7.76 3.64 -15.80
CA GLY A 202 8.87 3.00 -15.10
C GLY A 202 8.79 1.48 -15.06
N CYS A 203 7.81 0.85 -15.72
CA CYS A 203 7.71 -0.60 -15.79
C CYS A 203 8.71 -1.15 -16.80
N THR A 204 9.36 -2.26 -16.44
CA THR A 204 10.47 -2.84 -17.22
C THR A 204 10.15 -4.26 -17.66
N ASP A 205 10.78 -4.67 -18.76
CA ASP A 205 10.85 -6.05 -19.19
C ASP A 205 12.23 -6.35 -19.78
N THR A 206 12.54 -7.64 -19.90
CA THR A 206 13.85 -8.11 -20.34
C THR A 206 13.72 -9.32 -21.24
N LEU A 207 14.30 -9.24 -22.43
CA LEU A 207 14.41 -10.37 -23.34
C LEU A 207 15.87 -10.75 -23.56
N LYS A 208 16.15 -12.06 -23.52
CA LYS A 208 17.46 -12.65 -23.79
C LYS A 208 17.38 -13.57 -24.99
N LYS A 209 18.24 -13.36 -25.96
CA LYS A 209 18.42 -14.28 -27.13
C LYS A 209 19.87 -14.75 -27.22
N ASN A 210 20.04 -16.04 -27.46
CA ASN A 210 21.36 -16.68 -27.68
C ASN A 210 21.61 -16.84 -29.18
N GLY A 211 22.87 -17.18 -29.57
CA GLY A 211 23.19 -17.59 -30.92
C GLY A 211 23.76 -16.48 -31.80
N PHE A 212 24.43 -15.51 -31.22
CA PHE A 212 25.22 -14.51 -31.93
C PHE A 212 26.69 -14.95 -31.90
N SER A 213 27.19 -15.46 -33.05
CA SER A 213 28.53 -16.09 -33.13
C SER A 213 29.21 -15.86 -34.47
#